data_698816d46019be554bd1c80aa12616ec
#
_entry.id   698816d46019be554bd1c80aa12616ec
#
_cell.length_a   1.000
_cell.length_b   1.000
_cell.length_c   1.000
_cell.angle_alpha   90.00
_cell.angle_beta   90.00
_cell.angle_gamma   90.00
#
_symmetry.space_group_name_H-M   'P 1'
#
loop_
_entity.id
_entity.type
_entity.pdbx_description
1 polymer ?
#
loop_
_entity_poly.entity_id
_entity_poly.type
_entity_poly.pdbx_seq_one_letter_code
_entity_poly.pdbx_strand_id
1 'polypeptide(L)'
;MKKLFSDSFFLATTLLVVVLFGIAGYHFELGLPPLVGMLLAILIGIILLIGLKLIASLAKPLFKKISFGFLTTFLSGLLALVILKMFAFRWPSLLFYVLAIWGLVCCMLLIFGLKKIKNTGNGKSGWMMILASLVIVVLGLYGFNSLDGDPYIKDKTQPKNNRNSAMLSEMGVQDPSQKGSFEVETFTYGSGTDAKRPEYAEAVQIKTPTVNASRLLPEWKGKKKKWREKFWGFGVENFPLNGRVYMPKGDGPFPLVLIVHGNHSMVDYSDAGYAYLGELLASRGSIAVSVDENFINAHWSGDFRGKEMPTRGWLLLKHLEQWKKWNNGTHTDLAGKVDMDNIVLVGHSRGGEAVSIAAAFNELERFPDNAQETFDFGFGIKGIITVAPTDYRYEREITLKNINYLS
;
A
#
# COMPACT_ATOMS: atom_id res chain seq x y z
N MET A 1 33.31 -15.80 33.92
CA MET A 1 33.29 -15.25 32.53
C MET A 1 32.27 -15.91 31.62
N LYS A 2 32.25 -17.23 31.41
CA LYS A 2 31.29 -17.90 30.47
C LYS A 2 29.80 -17.60 30.79
N LYS A 3 29.38 -17.65 32.07
CA LYS A 3 27.99 -17.36 32.47
C LYS A 3 27.61 -15.88 32.21
N LEU A 4 28.53 -14.96 32.58
CA LEU A 4 28.31 -13.50 32.36
C LEU A 4 28.19 -13.18 30.87
N PHE A 5 28.97 -13.82 30.01
CA PHE A 5 28.90 -13.62 28.55
C PHE A 5 27.60 -14.16 27.98
N SER A 6 27.17 -15.38 28.38
CA SER A 6 25.90 -15.97 27.96
C SER A 6 24.69 -15.08 28.33
N ASP A 7 24.67 -14.56 29.58
CA ASP A 7 23.58 -13.70 30.04
C ASP A 7 23.57 -12.33 29.36
N SER A 8 24.75 -11.81 28.98
CA SER A 8 24.86 -10.55 28.26
C SER A 8 24.40 -10.68 26.81
N PHE A 9 24.77 -11.78 26.17
CA PHE A 9 24.36 -12.06 24.80
C PHE A 9 22.84 -12.26 24.70
N PHE A 10 22.27 -13.01 25.65
CA PHE A 10 20.81 -13.16 25.72
C PHE A 10 20.09 -11.82 25.91
N LEU A 11 20.59 -10.95 26.80
CA LEU A 11 19.99 -9.62 26.99
C LEU A 11 20.13 -8.75 25.75
N ALA A 12 21.26 -8.81 25.03
CA ALA A 12 21.48 -8.07 23.80
C ALA A 12 20.52 -8.51 22.69
N THR A 13 20.32 -9.82 22.50
CA THR A 13 19.35 -10.34 21.52
C THR A 13 17.92 -9.99 21.91
N THR A 14 17.60 -10.02 23.21
CA THR A 14 16.29 -9.60 23.73
C THR A 14 16.03 -8.11 23.43
N LEU A 15 17.02 -7.25 23.70
CA LEU A 15 16.91 -5.81 23.40
C LEU A 15 16.73 -5.58 21.89
N LEU A 16 17.50 -6.26 21.06
CA LEU A 16 17.36 -6.16 19.60
C LEU A 16 15.96 -6.57 19.13
N VAL A 17 15.40 -7.65 19.64
CA VAL A 17 14.02 -8.08 19.31
C VAL A 17 13.01 -7.02 19.71
N VAL A 18 13.10 -6.46 20.92
CA VAL A 18 12.18 -5.41 21.40
C VAL A 18 12.25 -4.16 20.51
N VAL A 19 13.48 -3.73 20.15
CA VAL A 19 13.67 -2.57 19.27
C VAL A 19 13.07 -2.83 17.88
N LEU A 20 13.30 -4.01 17.31
CA LEU A 20 12.74 -4.39 16.00
C LEU A 20 11.21 -4.43 16.01
N PHE A 21 10.61 -4.99 17.07
CA PHE A 21 9.14 -4.94 17.22
C PHE A 21 8.62 -3.52 17.36
N GLY A 22 9.35 -2.65 18.08
CA GLY A 22 8.98 -1.23 18.20
C GLY A 22 9.00 -0.51 16.85
N ILE A 23 10.07 -0.69 16.07
CA ILE A 23 10.18 -0.13 14.71
C ILE A 23 9.07 -0.69 13.82
N ALA A 24 8.85 -2.02 13.87
CA ALA A 24 7.79 -2.66 13.13
C ALA A 24 6.43 -2.06 13.44
N GLY A 25 6.09 -1.96 14.71
CA GLY A 25 4.79 -1.46 15.13
C GLY A 25 4.57 0.03 14.83
N TYR A 26 5.64 0.83 14.76
CA TYR A 26 5.57 2.23 14.35
C TYR A 26 5.26 2.37 12.86
N HIS A 27 5.88 1.53 12.01
CA HIS A 27 5.74 1.60 10.56
C HIS A 27 4.64 0.68 10.00
N PHE A 28 4.15 -0.27 10.80
CA PHE A 28 3.09 -1.18 10.36
C PHE A 28 1.73 -0.54 10.60
N GLU A 29 1.12 -0.08 9.54
CA GLU A 29 -0.18 0.59 9.57
C GLU A 29 -1.31 -0.38 9.98
N LEU A 30 -1.48 -0.55 11.29
CA LEU A 30 -2.54 -1.38 11.87
C LEU A 30 -3.88 -0.64 11.98
N GLY A 31 -4.00 0.56 11.43
CA GLY A 31 -5.14 1.46 11.66
C GLY A 31 -5.16 2.05 13.08
N LEU A 32 -4.01 2.05 13.77
CA LEU A 32 -3.79 2.64 15.09
C LEU A 32 -2.81 3.82 14.97
N PRO A 33 -2.87 4.81 15.88
CA PRO A 33 -1.84 5.84 15.96
C PRO A 33 -0.45 5.19 16.07
N PRO A 34 0.59 5.70 15.38
CA PRO A 34 1.91 5.05 15.29
C PRO A 34 2.53 4.70 16.66
N LEU A 35 2.40 5.58 17.65
CA LEU A 35 2.88 5.31 19.00
C LEU A 35 2.14 4.15 19.69
N VAL A 36 0.83 4.04 19.45
CA VAL A 36 0.02 2.94 20.02
C VAL A 36 0.40 1.63 19.34
N GLY A 37 0.58 1.63 18.01
CA GLY A 37 1.09 0.49 17.24
C GLY A 37 2.46 0.03 17.74
N MET A 38 3.37 0.97 17.97
CA MET A 38 4.70 0.70 18.53
C MET A 38 4.63 0.02 19.90
N LEU A 39 3.85 0.58 20.84
CA LEU A 39 3.73 0.03 22.20
C LEU A 39 3.10 -1.36 22.19
N LEU A 40 2.07 -1.57 21.38
CA LEU A 40 1.42 -2.87 21.23
C LEU A 40 2.39 -3.91 20.65
N ALA A 41 3.16 -3.55 19.63
CA ALA A 41 4.15 -4.45 19.04
C ALA A 41 5.27 -4.79 20.03
N ILE A 42 5.78 -3.84 20.81
CA ILE A 42 6.74 -4.11 21.89
C ILE A 42 6.16 -5.11 22.89
N LEU A 43 4.91 -4.93 23.31
CA LEU A 43 4.24 -5.86 24.23
C LEU A 43 4.15 -7.27 23.63
N ILE A 44 3.77 -7.38 22.36
CA ILE A 44 3.76 -8.66 21.62
C ILE A 44 5.16 -9.27 21.59
N GLY A 45 6.19 -8.50 21.30
CA GLY A 45 7.58 -8.94 21.31
C GLY A 45 8.01 -9.50 22.67
N ILE A 46 7.65 -8.84 23.75
CA ILE A 46 7.92 -9.31 25.13
C ILE A 46 7.20 -10.63 25.41
N ILE A 47 5.92 -10.74 25.05
CA ILE A 47 5.14 -11.98 25.22
C ILE A 47 5.77 -13.14 24.43
N LEU A 48 6.18 -12.90 23.19
CA LEU A 48 6.87 -13.90 22.37
C LEU A 48 8.21 -14.35 23.00
N LEU A 49 9.00 -13.43 23.56
CA LEU A 49 10.24 -13.76 24.25
C LEU A 49 10.00 -14.60 25.51
N ILE A 50 8.93 -14.31 26.27
CA ILE A 50 8.51 -15.13 27.41
C ILE A 50 8.10 -16.53 26.93
N GLY A 51 7.31 -16.61 25.85
CA GLY A 51 6.92 -17.87 25.21
C GLY A 51 8.12 -18.69 24.73
N LEU A 52 9.12 -18.04 24.12
CA LEU A 52 10.38 -18.70 23.71
C LEU A 52 11.17 -19.24 24.90
N LYS A 53 11.21 -18.52 26.04
CA LYS A 53 11.80 -19.05 27.27
C LYS A 53 11.08 -20.29 27.79
N LEU A 54 9.75 -20.28 27.74
CA LEU A 54 8.95 -21.44 28.13
C LEU A 54 9.21 -22.61 27.21
N ILE A 55 9.24 -22.43 25.90
CA ILE A 55 9.58 -23.45 24.91
C ILE A 55 10.98 -23.99 25.16
N ALA A 56 11.96 -23.13 25.41
CA ALA A 56 13.33 -23.54 25.74
C ALA A 56 13.38 -24.36 27.04
N SER A 57 12.57 -24.03 28.03
CA SER A 57 12.46 -24.78 29.28
C SER A 57 11.87 -26.17 29.04
N LEU A 58 10.83 -26.30 28.27
CA LEU A 58 10.21 -27.57 27.91
C LEU A 58 11.12 -28.44 27.02
N ALA A 59 11.88 -27.81 26.12
CA ALA A 59 12.81 -28.49 25.23
C ALA A 59 14.12 -28.89 25.92
N LYS A 60 14.47 -28.27 27.04
CA LYS A 60 15.75 -28.51 27.74
C LYS A 60 16.03 -29.98 28.06
N PRO A 61 15.06 -30.81 28.49
CA PRO A 61 15.29 -32.25 28.71
C PRO A 61 15.72 -33.00 27.44
N LEU A 62 15.25 -32.57 26.27
CA LEU A 62 15.62 -33.16 24.97
C LEU A 62 17.05 -32.78 24.57
N PHE A 63 17.51 -31.59 24.98
CA PHE A 63 18.82 -31.04 24.66
C PHE A 63 19.72 -30.97 25.88
N LYS A 64 19.93 -32.09 26.54
CA LYS A 64 20.69 -32.20 27.83
C LYS A 64 22.08 -31.57 27.76
N LYS A 65 22.80 -31.71 26.64
CA LYS A 65 24.14 -31.16 26.43
C LYS A 65 24.19 -29.65 26.15
N ILE A 66 23.06 -29.04 25.78
CA ILE A 66 22.99 -27.61 25.44
C ILE A 66 22.59 -26.81 26.68
N SER A 67 23.30 -25.73 27.00
CA SER A 67 22.91 -24.86 28.11
C SER A 67 21.59 -24.17 27.86
N PHE A 68 20.80 -23.92 28.90
CA PHE A 68 19.52 -23.17 28.79
C PHE A 68 19.75 -21.77 28.24
N GLY A 69 20.81 -21.08 28.67
CA GLY A 69 21.16 -19.75 28.17
C GLY A 69 21.50 -19.75 26.67
N PHE A 70 22.18 -20.79 26.17
CA PHE A 70 22.46 -20.91 24.74
C PHE A 70 21.14 -21.13 23.93
N LEU A 71 20.29 -22.04 24.41
CA LEU A 71 19.03 -22.34 23.71
C LEU A 71 18.11 -21.10 23.62
N THR A 72 17.96 -20.38 24.72
CA THR A 72 17.15 -19.13 24.73
C THR A 72 17.74 -18.05 23.85
N THR A 73 19.08 -17.88 23.86
CA THR A 73 19.77 -16.92 22.99
C THR A 73 19.60 -17.27 21.51
N PHE A 74 19.76 -18.57 21.18
CA PHE A 74 19.56 -19.02 19.79
C PHE A 74 18.15 -18.78 19.30
N LEU A 75 17.13 -19.11 20.07
CA LEU A 75 15.73 -18.87 19.71
C LEU A 75 15.41 -17.38 19.58
N SER A 76 15.93 -16.54 20.51
CA SER A 76 15.74 -15.09 20.42
C SER A 76 16.45 -14.47 19.22
N GLY A 77 17.67 -14.96 18.91
CA GLY A 77 18.42 -14.54 17.72
C GLY A 77 17.72 -14.94 16.43
N LEU A 78 17.18 -16.15 16.36
CA LEU A 78 16.40 -16.62 15.21
C LEU A 78 15.15 -15.74 15.01
N LEU A 79 14.41 -15.41 16.08
CA LEU A 79 13.27 -14.51 16.01
C LEU A 79 13.68 -13.12 15.51
N ALA A 80 14.80 -12.57 16.00
CA ALA A 80 15.31 -11.29 15.52
C ALA A 80 15.65 -11.33 14.02
N LEU A 81 16.27 -12.41 13.54
CA LEU A 81 16.57 -12.59 12.12
C LEU A 81 15.30 -12.68 11.25
N VAL A 82 14.27 -13.39 11.72
CA VAL A 82 12.98 -13.48 11.00
C VAL A 82 12.34 -12.11 10.89
N ILE A 83 12.29 -11.35 11.99
CA ILE A 83 11.72 -10.01 12.01
C ILE A 83 12.50 -9.08 11.06
N LEU A 84 13.82 -9.05 11.18
CA LEU A 84 14.68 -8.25 10.29
C LEU A 84 14.45 -8.62 8.81
N LYS A 85 14.30 -9.91 8.49
CA LYS A 85 14.04 -10.34 7.11
C LYS A 85 12.67 -9.91 6.61
N MET A 86 11.66 -9.82 7.46
CA MET A 86 10.35 -9.30 7.07
C MET A 86 10.42 -7.81 6.65
N PHE A 87 11.24 -7.00 7.35
CA PHE A 87 11.47 -5.61 6.95
C PHE A 87 12.37 -5.47 5.73
N ALA A 88 13.42 -6.31 5.65
CA ALA A 88 14.42 -6.26 4.60
C ALA A 88 14.09 -7.18 3.41
N PHE A 89 12.83 -7.44 3.15
CA PHE A 89 12.38 -8.38 2.12
C PHE A 89 13.03 -8.14 0.73
N ARG A 90 13.21 -6.87 0.35
CA ARG A 90 13.78 -6.47 -0.95
C ARG A 90 15.28 -6.16 -0.91
N TRP A 91 15.91 -6.23 0.26
CA TRP A 91 17.32 -5.89 0.40
C TRP A 91 18.23 -7.05 0.01
N PRO A 92 19.40 -6.74 -0.57
CA PRO A 92 20.43 -7.75 -0.81
C PRO A 92 20.76 -8.54 0.47
N SER A 93 20.94 -9.84 0.35
CA SER A 93 21.18 -10.70 1.53
C SER A 93 22.41 -10.26 2.34
N LEU A 94 23.44 -9.76 1.66
CA LEU A 94 24.64 -9.24 2.34
C LEU A 94 24.31 -8.05 3.25
N LEU A 95 23.57 -7.06 2.76
CA LEU A 95 23.19 -5.87 3.54
C LEU A 95 22.34 -6.27 4.76
N PHE A 96 21.42 -7.21 4.57
CA PHE A 96 20.62 -7.76 5.66
C PHE A 96 21.49 -8.32 6.79
N TYR A 97 22.49 -9.17 6.48
CA TYR A 97 23.37 -9.74 7.50
C TYR A 97 24.28 -8.69 8.15
N VAL A 98 24.79 -7.72 7.39
CA VAL A 98 25.59 -6.61 7.91
C VAL A 98 24.80 -5.83 8.95
N LEU A 99 23.55 -5.47 8.67
CA LEU A 99 22.70 -4.73 9.61
C LEU A 99 22.32 -5.56 10.84
N ALA A 100 22.07 -6.87 10.67
CA ALA A 100 21.82 -7.77 11.80
C ALA A 100 23.03 -7.85 12.75
N ILE A 101 24.24 -8.01 12.21
CA ILE A 101 25.49 -8.03 12.99
C ILE A 101 25.74 -6.68 13.65
N TRP A 102 25.58 -5.58 12.90
CA TRP A 102 25.73 -4.22 13.41
C TRP A 102 24.81 -3.94 14.60
N GLY A 103 23.51 -4.23 14.47
CA GLY A 103 22.54 -4.06 15.56
C GLY A 103 22.88 -4.92 16.79
N LEU A 104 23.32 -6.16 16.58
CA LEU A 104 23.75 -7.04 17.66
C LEU A 104 24.99 -6.49 18.39
N VAL A 105 26.00 -6.00 17.67
CA VAL A 105 27.19 -5.38 18.24
C VAL A 105 26.85 -4.17 19.09
N CYS A 106 25.97 -3.28 18.60
CA CYS A 106 25.49 -2.12 19.36
C CYS A 106 24.81 -2.55 20.68
N CYS A 107 23.90 -3.51 20.62
CA CYS A 107 23.20 -4.05 21.81
C CYS A 107 24.18 -4.70 22.78
N MET A 108 25.18 -5.44 22.29
CA MET A 108 26.22 -6.06 23.12
C MET A 108 27.06 -5.02 23.88
N LEU A 109 27.56 -4.00 23.18
CA LEU A 109 28.34 -2.92 23.79
C LEU A 109 27.57 -2.20 24.88
N LEU A 110 26.29 -1.87 24.62
CA LEU A 110 25.40 -1.26 25.59
C LEU A 110 25.21 -2.12 26.84
N ILE A 111 24.87 -3.38 26.68
CA ILE A 111 24.63 -4.32 27.79
C ILE A 111 25.91 -4.58 28.60
N PHE A 112 27.05 -4.76 27.92
CA PHE A 112 28.32 -4.93 28.63
C PHE A 112 28.74 -3.66 29.39
N GLY A 113 28.53 -2.49 28.80
CA GLY A 113 28.80 -1.19 29.46
C GLY A 113 27.99 -1.05 30.75
N LEU A 114 26.68 -1.26 30.66
CA LEU A 114 25.77 -1.20 31.82
C LEU A 114 26.15 -2.21 32.92
N LYS A 115 26.43 -3.46 32.56
CA LYS A 115 26.89 -4.48 33.55
C LYS A 115 28.21 -4.12 34.19
N LYS A 116 29.13 -3.53 33.44
CA LYS A 116 30.44 -3.17 33.96
C LYS A 116 30.33 -2.02 34.97
N ILE A 117 29.51 -1.02 34.71
CA ILE A 117 29.21 0.05 35.66
C ILE A 117 28.61 -0.52 36.94
N LYS A 118 27.62 -1.42 36.81
CA LYS A 118 26.93 -2.01 37.97
C LYS A 118 27.81 -2.93 38.81
N ASN A 119 28.66 -3.78 38.21
CA ASN A 119 29.27 -4.92 38.90
C ASN A 119 30.72 -4.69 39.32
N THR A 120 31.46 -3.76 38.71
CA THR A 120 32.91 -3.62 38.95
C THR A 120 33.34 -2.29 39.49
N GLY A 121 32.43 -1.34 39.73
CA GLY A 121 32.75 0.02 40.16
C GLY A 121 33.60 0.83 39.14
N ASN A 122 34.05 0.21 38.06
CA ASN A 122 34.86 0.84 37.03
C ASN A 122 33.96 1.58 35.99
N GLY A 123 33.38 2.67 36.46
CA GLY A 123 32.43 3.47 35.68
C GLY A 123 33.01 3.97 34.37
N LYS A 124 34.29 4.42 34.32
CA LYS A 124 34.91 4.96 33.12
C LYS A 124 34.87 3.98 31.92
N SER A 125 35.30 2.75 32.13
CA SER A 125 35.31 1.76 31.04
C SER A 125 33.87 1.33 30.62
N GLY A 126 32.92 1.29 31.55
CA GLY A 126 31.52 1.01 31.20
C GLY A 126 30.89 2.14 30.39
N TRP A 127 31.13 3.39 30.77
CA TRP A 127 30.66 4.57 30.03
C TRP A 127 31.30 4.64 28.64
N MET A 128 32.60 4.30 28.50
CA MET A 128 33.25 4.22 27.18
C MET A 128 32.56 3.22 26.26
N MET A 129 32.13 2.07 26.75
CA MET A 129 31.43 1.07 25.95
C MET A 129 30.04 1.55 25.53
N ILE A 130 29.32 2.25 26.41
CA ILE A 130 28.02 2.85 26.07
C ILE A 130 28.21 3.95 25.02
N LEU A 131 29.18 4.82 25.20
CA LEU A 131 29.50 5.88 24.23
C LEU A 131 29.90 5.30 22.88
N ALA A 132 30.72 4.26 22.85
CA ALA A 132 31.09 3.55 21.61
C ALA A 132 29.84 2.97 20.91
N SER A 133 28.90 2.36 21.66
CA SER A 133 27.62 1.91 21.08
C SER A 133 26.86 3.05 20.43
N LEU A 134 26.69 4.19 21.12
CA LEU A 134 25.98 5.35 20.57
C LEU A 134 26.67 5.92 19.34
N VAL A 135 28.00 6.06 19.35
CA VAL A 135 28.79 6.52 18.20
C VAL A 135 28.60 5.59 17.00
N ILE A 136 28.66 4.27 17.20
CA ILE A 136 28.45 3.28 16.14
C ILE A 136 27.01 3.38 15.57
N VAL A 137 26.01 3.62 16.42
CA VAL A 137 24.62 3.82 15.97
C VAL A 137 24.51 5.08 15.11
N VAL A 138 25.07 6.21 15.58
CA VAL A 138 25.03 7.49 14.86
C VAL A 138 25.76 7.40 13.52
N LEU A 139 26.96 6.81 13.52
CA LEU A 139 27.74 6.62 12.27
C LEU A 139 27.03 5.68 11.30
N GLY A 140 26.38 4.63 11.80
CA GLY A 140 25.60 3.72 10.97
C GLY A 140 24.35 4.40 10.35
N LEU A 141 23.64 5.19 11.14
CA LEU A 141 22.48 5.95 10.64
C LEU A 141 22.92 7.04 9.63
N TYR A 142 24.03 7.74 9.92
CA TYR A 142 24.59 8.71 8.99
C TYR A 142 25.03 8.05 7.68
N GLY A 143 25.78 6.95 7.77
CA GLY A 143 26.19 6.19 6.59
C GLY A 143 24.99 5.67 5.78
N PHE A 144 23.94 5.18 6.45
CA PHE A 144 22.72 4.73 5.79
C PHE A 144 21.99 5.88 5.07
N ASN A 145 21.86 7.04 5.74
CA ASN A 145 21.23 8.23 5.16
C ASN A 145 22.05 8.84 4.03
N SER A 146 23.39 8.72 4.06
CA SER A 146 24.26 9.19 2.98
C SER A 146 24.24 8.29 1.74
N LEU A 147 23.74 7.06 1.87
CA LEU A 147 23.47 6.15 0.76
C LEU A 147 22.10 6.42 0.11
N ASP A 148 21.27 7.22 0.77
CA ASP A 148 19.95 7.61 0.29
C ASP A 148 20.11 8.83 -0.64
N GLY A 149 20.02 8.62 -1.87
CA GLY A 149 20.18 9.70 -2.85
C GLY A 149 21.24 9.36 -3.85
N ASP A 150 20.88 8.38 -4.63
CA ASP A 150 21.75 7.82 -5.64
C ASP A 150 22.09 8.86 -6.72
N PRO A 151 23.29 9.51 -6.62
CA PRO A 151 23.82 10.28 -7.75
C PRO A 151 23.96 9.39 -9.00
N TYR A 152 23.95 8.06 -8.80
CA TYR A 152 24.11 7.06 -9.82
C TYR A 152 22.90 6.94 -10.76
N ILE A 153 21.67 7.13 -10.24
CA ILE A 153 20.47 7.19 -11.07
C ILE A 153 20.43 8.50 -11.85
N LYS A 154 20.83 9.63 -11.25
CA LYS A 154 20.86 10.93 -11.93
C LYS A 154 21.85 10.97 -13.11
N ASP A 155 22.97 10.27 -13.00
CA ASP A 155 24.01 10.30 -14.05
C ASP A 155 23.85 9.22 -15.13
N LYS A 156 23.21 8.10 -14.82
CA LYS A 156 23.08 6.98 -15.78
C LYS A 156 21.77 6.93 -16.52
N THR A 157 20.71 7.51 -15.97
CA THR A 157 19.39 7.58 -16.62
C THR A 157 19.18 8.85 -17.43
N GLN A 158 19.99 9.87 -17.23
CA GLN A 158 20.09 10.89 -18.26
C GLN A 158 20.94 10.30 -19.39
N PRO A 159 20.36 9.99 -20.55
CA PRO A 159 21.17 9.77 -21.73
C PRO A 159 22.06 11.00 -21.80
N LYS A 160 23.39 10.80 -21.78
CA LYS A 160 24.32 11.88 -22.13
C LYS A 160 23.76 12.45 -23.42
N ASN A 161 23.15 13.64 -23.31
CA ASN A 161 22.54 14.34 -24.43
C ASN A 161 23.68 14.86 -25.33
N ASN A 162 24.51 13.93 -25.82
CA ASN A 162 25.39 14.12 -26.95
C ASN A 162 24.69 13.77 -28.27
N ARG A 163 23.38 13.52 -28.22
CA ARG A 163 22.57 13.49 -29.41
C ARG A 163 22.10 14.92 -29.63
N ASN A 164 22.72 15.52 -30.65
CA ASN A 164 22.30 16.75 -31.27
C ASN A 164 20.83 17.08 -30.97
N SER A 165 20.57 17.86 -29.94
CA SER A 165 19.28 18.48 -29.71
C SER A 165 18.82 19.32 -30.91
N ALA A 166 19.75 19.61 -31.81
CA ALA A 166 19.49 20.22 -33.11
C ALA A 166 18.73 19.33 -34.12
N MET A 167 18.52 18.02 -33.84
CA MET A 167 17.77 17.11 -34.72
C MET A 167 16.36 16.77 -34.22
N LEU A 168 15.96 17.19 -33.05
CA LEU A 168 14.59 17.08 -32.60
C LEU A 168 13.87 18.33 -33.08
N SER A 169 13.16 18.24 -34.21
CA SER A 169 12.20 19.28 -34.58
C SER A 169 11.15 19.36 -33.44
N GLU A 170 10.88 20.57 -32.98
CA GLU A 170 9.76 20.80 -32.08
C GLU A 170 8.51 20.22 -32.76
N MET A 171 7.86 19.27 -32.11
CA MET A 171 6.56 18.82 -32.54
C MET A 171 5.66 20.05 -32.41
N GLY A 172 5.07 20.54 -33.50
CA GLY A 172 4.17 21.71 -33.53
C GLY A 172 2.84 21.48 -32.79
N VAL A 173 2.87 20.71 -31.70
CA VAL A 173 1.75 20.43 -30.80
C VAL A 173 1.96 21.13 -29.47
N GLN A 174 0.87 21.62 -28.89
CA GLN A 174 0.90 22.23 -27.56
C GLN A 174 1.44 21.24 -26.55
N ASP A 175 2.29 21.72 -25.63
CA ASP A 175 2.81 20.93 -24.52
C ASP A 175 1.66 20.24 -23.75
N PRO A 176 1.64 18.90 -23.69
CA PRO A 176 0.56 18.17 -23.04
C PRO A 176 0.46 18.42 -21.52
N SER A 177 1.48 18.97 -20.87
CA SER A 177 1.45 19.34 -19.46
C SER A 177 0.77 20.68 -19.17
N GLN A 178 0.52 21.50 -20.19
CA GLN A 178 -0.13 22.79 -20.07
C GLN A 178 -1.63 22.62 -19.77
N LYS A 179 -2.16 23.38 -18.82
CA LYS A 179 -3.62 23.43 -18.55
C LYS A 179 -4.36 23.96 -19.78
N GLY A 180 -5.57 23.44 -20.00
CA GLY A 180 -6.51 23.94 -20.99
C GLY A 180 -7.25 25.19 -20.51
N SER A 181 -8.28 25.59 -21.26
CA SER A 181 -9.03 26.84 -21.05
C SER A 181 -10.25 26.71 -20.15
N PHE A 182 -10.68 25.49 -19.80
CA PHE A 182 -11.84 25.30 -18.95
C PHE A 182 -11.53 25.61 -17.50
N GLU A 183 -12.40 26.34 -16.83
CA GLU A 183 -12.43 26.42 -15.37
C GLU A 183 -12.88 25.07 -14.82
N VAL A 184 -12.23 24.63 -13.73
CA VAL A 184 -12.46 23.30 -13.13
C VAL A 184 -13.20 23.44 -11.81
N GLU A 185 -14.28 22.71 -11.66
CA GLU A 185 -14.93 22.49 -10.37
C GLU A 185 -14.60 21.09 -9.82
N THR A 186 -14.58 20.97 -8.50
CA THR A 186 -14.24 19.72 -7.83
C THR A 186 -15.30 19.38 -6.78
N PHE A 187 -15.68 18.12 -6.72
CA PHE A 187 -16.58 17.60 -5.69
C PHE A 187 -16.31 16.11 -5.45
N THR A 188 -16.93 15.58 -4.39
CA THR A 188 -16.86 14.14 -4.08
C THR A 188 -18.24 13.51 -4.13
N TYR A 189 -18.27 12.24 -4.50
CA TYR A 189 -19.45 11.40 -4.34
C TYR A 189 -19.09 10.12 -3.58
N GLY A 190 -20.07 9.55 -2.87
CA GLY A 190 -19.87 8.36 -2.06
C GLY A 190 -21.14 7.94 -1.35
N SER A 191 -21.09 6.80 -0.64
CA SER A 191 -22.28 6.28 0.05
C SER A 191 -22.76 7.12 1.24
N GLY A 192 -21.90 7.97 1.80
CA GLY A 192 -22.16 8.69 3.04
C GLY A 192 -21.95 7.85 4.30
N THR A 193 -21.34 6.66 4.20
CA THR A 193 -21.20 5.70 5.31
C THR A 193 -19.77 5.27 5.62
N ASP A 194 -18.77 5.86 4.98
CA ASP A 194 -17.38 5.50 5.19
C ASP A 194 -16.89 5.99 6.57
N ALA A 195 -16.57 5.07 7.46
CA ALA A 195 -16.14 5.41 8.82
C ALA A 195 -14.70 5.96 8.91
N LYS A 196 -13.94 5.98 7.79
CA LYS A 196 -12.53 6.39 7.73
C LYS A 196 -12.29 7.61 6.86
N ARG A 197 -13.21 7.93 5.99
CA ARG A 197 -13.07 8.95 4.96
C ARG A 197 -14.22 9.99 5.08
N PRO A 198 -14.05 11.07 5.86
CA PRO A 198 -15.09 12.09 6.04
C PRO A 198 -15.63 12.65 4.72
N GLU A 199 -14.76 12.78 3.70
CA GLU A 199 -15.11 13.26 2.36
C GLU A 199 -16.07 12.33 1.59
N TYR A 200 -16.20 11.07 2.03
CA TYR A 200 -17.14 10.08 1.49
C TYR A 200 -18.23 9.68 2.51
N ALA A 201 -18.22 10.33 3.68
CA ALA A 201 -19.19 10.18 4.75
C ALA A 201 -20.02 11.46 4.91
N GLU A 202 -19.83 12.18 6.03
CA GLU A 202 -20.60 13.38 6.38
C GLU A 202 -20.32 14.58 5.47
N ALA A 203 -19.12 14.69 4.88
CA ALA A 203 -18.73 15.77 3.99
C ALA A 203 -18.95 15.45 2.50
N VAL A 204 -19.58 14.32 2.16
CA VAL A 204 -19.85 13.95 0.77
C VAL A 204 -20.86 14.92 0.14
N GLN A 205 -20.54 15.40 -1.07
CA GLN A 205 -21.43 16.34 -1.76
C GLN A 205 -22.57 15.64 -2.51
N ILE A 206 -22.30 14.49 -3.13
CA ILE A 206 -23.32 13.71 -3.83
C ILE A 206 -23.37 12.29 -3.26
N LYS A 207 -24.51 11.88 -2.71
CA LYS A 207 -24.68 10.53 -2.20
C LYS A 207 -25.00 9.54 -3.31
N THR A 208 -24.35 8.35 -3.22
CA THR A 208 -24.59 7.23 -4.12
C THR A 208 -25.22 6.07 -3.39
N PRO A 209 -25.97 5.18 -4.07
CA PRO A 209 -26.27 3.87 -3.54
C PRO A 209 -25.00 3.03 -3.38
N THR A 210 -25.07 2.04 -2.50
CA THR A 210 -24.04 1.01 -2.37
C THR A 210 -24.26 -0.14 -3.36
N VAL A 211 -23.23 -0.95 -3.61
CA VAL A 211 -23.30 -2.11 -4.49
C VAL A 211 -22.93 -3.40 -3.76
N ASN A 212 -23.56 -4.51 -4.14
CA ASN A 212 -23.31 -5.82 -3.53
C ASN A 212 -22.26 -6.59 -4.32
N ALA A 213 -21.05 -6.69 -3.78
CA ALA A 213 -19.92 -7.42 -4.38
C ALA A 213 -19.74 -8.85 -3.80
N SER A 214 -20.69 -9.38 -3.03
CA SER A 214 -20.52 -10.66 -2.34
C SER A 214 -20.30 -11.85 -3.28
N ARG A 215 -20.78 -11.78 -4.51
CA ARG A 215 -20.58 -12.82 -5.53
C ARG A 215 -19.21 -12.73 -6.21
N LEU A 216 -18.55 -11.56 -6.14
CA LEU A 216 -17.22 -11.33 -6.68
C LEU A 216 -16.12 -11.59 -5.65
N LEU A 217 -16.44 -11.54 -4.34
CA LEU A 217 -15.52 -11.77 -3.23
C LEU A 217 -16.04 -12.85 -2.25
N PRO A 218 -16.27 -14.08 -2.70
CA PRO A 218 -16.87 -15.13 -1.87
C PRO A 218 -15.98 -15.56 -0.69
N GLU A 219 -14.67 -15.31 -0.74
CA GLU A 219 -13.74 -15.57 0.36
C GLU A 219 -13.78 -14.51 1.46
N TRP A 220 -14.43 -13.36 1.24
CA TRP A 220 -14.60 -12.34 2.27
C TRP A 220 -15.77 -12.70 3.19
N LYS A 221 -15.53 -13.70 4.05
CA LYS A 221 -16.51 -14.26 4.98
C LYS A 221 -15.91 -14.42 6.39
N GLY A 222 -16.78 -14.73 7.37
CA GLY A 222 -16.37 -15.02 8.73
C GLY A 222 -15.66 -13.86 9.45
N LYS A 223 -14.52 -14.11 10.07
CA LYS A 223 -13.77 -13.09 10.84
C LYS A 223 -13.23 -11.96 9.95
N LYS A 224 -12.75 -12.28 8.74
CA LYS A 224 -12.22 -11.31 7.76
C LYS A 224 -13.29 -10.27 7.40
N LYS A 225 -14.50 -10.72 7.06
CA LYS A 225 -15.64 -9.85 6.79
C LYS A 225 -15.95 -8.95 7.98
N LYS A 226 -16.14 -9.51 9.18
CA LYS A 226 -16.46 -8.76 10.40
C LYS A 226 -15.42 -7.67 10.76
N TRP A 227 -14.14 -7.97 10.57
CA TRP A 227 -13.09 -6.99 10.81
C TRP A 227 -13.13 -5.82 9.83
N ARG A 228 -13.36 -6.09 8.54
CA ARG A 228 -13.47 -5.04 7.52
C ARG A 228 -14.72 -4.21 7.73
N GLU A 229 -15.87 -4.81 8.00
CA GLU A 229 -17.10 -4.10 8.34
C GLU A 229 -16.93 -3.17 9.54
N LYS A 230 -16.30 -3.67 10.61
CA LYS A 230 -16.02 -2.84 11.79
C LYS A 230 -15.05 -1.70 11.49
N PHE A 231 -14.09 -1.90 10.60
CA PHE A 231 -13.09 -0.90 10.26
C PHE A 231 -13.65 0.20 9.35
N TRP A 232 -14.33 -0.19 8.27
CA TRP A 232 -14.80 0.73 7.23
C TRP A 232 -16.20 1.28 7.47
N GLY A 233 -17.02 0.62 8.30
CA GLY A 233 -18.44 0.95 8.48
C GLY A 233 -19.37 0.29 7.47
N PHE A 234 -18.81 -0.46 6.49
CA PHE A 234 -19.57 -1.20 5.48
C PHE A 234 -18.93 -2.56 5.17
N GLY A 235 -19.72 -3.49 4.65
CA GLY A 235 -19.31 -4.82 4.24
C GLY A 235 -19.39 -5.04 2.74
N VAL A 236 -19.02 -6.24 2.31
CA VAL A 236 -19.00 -6.65 0.89
C VAL A 236 -20.38 -6.57 0.21
N GLU A 237 -21.45 -6.63 0.97
CA GLU A 237 -22.82 -6.46 0.49
C GLU A 237 -23.22 -5.01 0.23
N ASN A 238 -22.43 -4.05 0.75
CA ASN A 238 -22.73 -2.63 0.71
C ASN A 238 -21.48 -1.82 0.38
N PHE A 239 -20.71 -2.22 -0.64
CA PHE A 239 -19.55 -1.48 -1.08
C PHE A 239 -19.94 -0.10 -1.58
N PRO A 240 -19.25 0.96 -1.14
CA PRO A 240 -19.49 2.30 -1.61
C PRO A 240 -18.99 2.48 -3.05
N LEU A 241 -19.58 3.43 -3.75
CA LEU A 241 -19.03 4.01 -4.95
C LEU A 241 -18.47 5.38 -4.58
N ASN A 242 -17.20 5.42 -4.21
CA ASN A 242 -16.51 6.63 -3.78
C ASN A 242 -15.66 7.20 -4.93
N GLY A 243 -15.80 8.48 -5.21
CA GLY A 243 -15.01 9.12 -6.26
C GLY A 243 -14.80 10.61 -6.02
N ARG A 244 -13.64 11.09 -6.43
CA ARG A 244 -13.25 12.49 -6.44
C ARG A 244 -13.30 13.00 -7.87
N VAL A 245 -14.15 13.99 -8.12
CA VAL A 245 -14.47 14.50 -9.46
C VAL A 245 -13.74 15.80 -9.73
N TYR A 246 -13.24 15.91 -10.93
CA TYR A 246 -12.71 17.13 -11.56
C TYR A 246 -13.52 17.35 -12.84
N MET A 247 -14.30 18.40 -12.89
CA MET A 247 -15.28 18.63 -13.94
C MET A 247 -15.06 19.98 -14.63
N PRO A 248 -15.06 20.04 -15.97
CA PRO A 248 -15.05 21.29 -16.69
C PRO A 248 -16.34 22.07 -16.41
N LYS A 249 -16.24 23.36 -16.14
CA LYS A 249 -17.43 24.23 -16.14
C LYS A 249 -17.89 24.49 -17.57
N GLY A 250 -19.15 24.21 -17.86
CA GLY A 250 -19.76 24.37 -19.19
C GLY A 250 -20.94 23.45 -19.40
N ASP A 251 -21.49 23.48 -20.60
CA ASP A 251 -22.74 22.76 -20.90
C ASP A 251 -22.49 21.27 -21.24
N GLY A 252 -21.32 20.90 -21.68
CA GLY A 252 -21.02 19.53 -22.11
C GLY A 252 -21.63 19.18 -23.48
N PRO A 253 -21.82 17.90 -23.82
CA PRO A 253 -21.32 16.76 -23.04
C PRO A 253 -19.81 16.62 -23.12
N PHE A 254 -19.19 16.21 -22.00
CA PHE A 254 -17.74 16.01 -21.90
C PHE A 254 -17.38 14.51 -21.84
N PRO A 255 -16.30 14.08 -22.49
CA PRO A 255 -15.75 12.73 -22.31
C PRO A 255 -15.49 12.42 -20.84
N LEU A 256 -15.64 11.15 -20.46
CA LEU A 256 -15.44 10.69 -19.08
C LEU A 256 -14.16 9.87 -18.94
N VAL A 257 -13.31 10.23 -17.99
CA VAL A 257 -12.10 9.49 -17.64
C VAL A 257 -12.20 8.99 -16.22
N LEU A 258 -12.21 7.66 -16.00
CA LEU A 258 -12.07 7.09 -14.67
C LEU A 258 -10.59 6.73 -14.43
N ILE A 259 -10.07 7.14 -13.28
CA ILE A 259 -8.69 6.88 -12.85
C ILE A 259 -8.73 6.01 -11.62
N VAL A 260 -8.07 4.84 -11.63
CA VAL A 260 -8.02 3.92 -10.51
C VAL A 260 -6.59 3.63 -10.08
N HIS A 261 -6.38 3.68 -8.78
CA HIS A 261 -5.09 3.48 -8.13
C HIS A 261 -4.66 2.01 -8.05
N GLY A 262 -3.40 1.79 -7.71
CA GLY A 262 -2.83 0.48 -7.45
C GLY A 262 -3.11 -0.05 -6.04
N ASN A 263 -2.45 -1.18 -5.73
CA ASN A 263 -2.54 -1.79 -4.41
C ASN A 263 -1.38 -1.33 -3.51
N HIS A 264 -1.73 -0.87 -2.34
CA HIS A 264 -0.85 -0.51 -1.23
C HIS A 264 -1.60 -0.78 0.07
N SER A 265 -1.16 -0.25 1.20
CA SER A 265 -1.92 -0.36 2.45
C SER A 265 -3.32 0.27 2.29
N MET A 266 -4.35 -0.40 2.77
CA MET A 266 -5.74 0.10 2.66
C MET A 266 -5.98 1.40 3.44
N VAL A 267 -5.07 1.80 4.31
CA VAL A 267 -5.14 3.04 5.12
C VAL A 267 -4.26 4.16 4.57
N ASP A 268 -3.57 3.92 3.46
CA ASP A 268 -2.78 4.89 2.73
C ASP A 268 -3.57 5.30 1.47
N TYR A 269 -4.34 6.38 1.59
CA TYR A 269 -5.33 6.77 0.60
C TYR A 269 -4.68 7.48 -0.59
N SER A 270 -4.81 6.93 -1.78
CA SER A 270 -4.13 7.40 -2.98
C SER A 270 -5.02 8.07 -4.04
N ASP A 271 -6.33 8.02 -3.90
CA ASP A 271 -7.26 8.68 -4.84
C ASP A 271 -7.02 10.20 -4.94
N ALA A 272 -6.71 10.88 -3.85
CA ALA A 272 -6.35 12.29 -3.84
C ALA A 272 -5.05 12.60 -4.59
N GLY A 273 -4.15 11.64 -4.69
CA GLY A 273 -2.86 11.78 -5.39
C GLY A 273 -2.97 12.01 -6.89
N TYR A 274 -4.12 11.71 -7.49
CA TYR A 274 -4.38 11.94 -8.92
C TYR A 274 -4.98 13.32 -9.23
N ALA A 275 -5.03 14.23 -8.24
CA ALA A 275 -5.58 15.57 -8.42
C ALA A 275 -4.94 16.33 -9.59
N TYR A 276 -3.61 16.26 -9.72
CA TYR A 276 -2.87 16.92 -10.80
C TYR A 276 -3.35 16.48 -12.20
N LEU A 277 -3.62 15.19 -12.37
CA LEU A 277 -4.10 14.62 -13.64
C LEU A 277 -5.57 14.95 -13.85
N GLY A 278 -6.37 14.86 -12.79
CA GLY A 278 -7.78 15.22 -12.81
C GLY A 278 -7.99 16.69 -13.23
N GLU A 279 -7.27 17.62 -12.60
CA GLU A 279 -7.31 19.04 -12.95
C GLU A 279 -6.85 19.31 -14.38
N LEU A 280 -5.78 18.64 -14.83
CA LEU A 280 -5.26 18.77 -16.18
C LEU A 280 -6.30 18.34 -17.22
N LEU A 281 -6.87 17.14 -17.06
CA LEU A 281 -7.89 16.59 -17.97
C LEU A 281 -9.15 17.46 -17.97
N ALA A 282 -9.62 17.90 -16.81
CA ALA A 282 -10.79 18.73 -16.70
C ALA A 282 -10.56 20.12 -17.34
N SER A 283 -9.40 20.74 -17.14
CA SER A 283 -9.07 21.99 -17.80
C SER A 283 -9.04 21.90 -19.33
N ARG A 284 -8.94 20.67 -19.86
CA ARG A 284 -8.94 20.35 -21.29
C ARG A 284 -10.27 19.81 -21.81
N GLY A 285 -11.32 19.86 -21.00
CA GLY A 285 -12.68 19.52 -21.41
C GLY A 285 -13.05 18.04 -21.24
N SER A 286 -12.44 17.31 -20.30
CA SER A 286 -12.85 15.95 -19.95
C SER A 286 -13.25 15.88 -18.48
N ILE A 287 -14.34 15.22 -18.14
CA ILE A 287 -14.65 14.90 -16.75
C ILE A 287 -13.66 13.83 -16.29
N ALA A 288 -12.89 14.09 -15.23
CA ALA A 288 -11.99 13.11 -14.65
C ALA A 288 -12.45 12.73 -13.25
N VAL A 289 -12.44 11.42 -12.97
CA VAL A 289 -12.86 10.86 -11.69
C VAL A 289 -11.76 9.96 -11.14
N SER A 290 -11.19 10.35 -10.02
CA SER A 290 -10.32 9.46 -9.26
C SER A 290 -11.18 8.58 -8.34
N VAL A 291 -11.25 7.30 -8.67
CA VAL A 291 -12.05 6.30 -7.96
C VAL A 291 -11.30 5.82 -6.73
N ASP A 292 -12.00 5.75 -5.59
CA ASP A 292 -11.47 5.17 -4.36
C ASP A 292 -11.83 3.69 -4.25
N GLU A 293 -10.83 2.86 -4.37
CA GLU A 293 -10.87 1.42 -4.11
C GLU A 293 -9.92 1.00 -2.98
N ASN A 294 -9.53 1.94 -2.09
CA ASN A 294 -8.60 1.64 -1.00
C ASN A 294 -9.14 0.58 -0.03
N PHE A 295 -10.45 0.51 0.14
CA PHE A 295 -11.11 -0.47 1.02
C PHE A 295 -10.95 -1.93 0.56
N ILE A 296 -10.57 -2.18 -0.71
CA ILE A 296 -10.25 -3.53 -1.20
C ILE A 296 -8.75 -3.77 -1.34
N ASN A 297 -7.91 -2.80 -0.99
CA ASN A 297 -6.46 -2.97 -0.98
C ASN A 297 -6.01 -4.04 0.04
N ALA A 298 -4.81 -4.59 -0.20
CA ALA A 298 -4.20 -5.58 0.67
C ALA A 298 -3.89 -5.01 2.06
N HIS A 299 -4.22 -5.80 3.08
CA HIS A 299 -3.93 -5.52 4.47
C HIS A 299 -3.75 -6.85 5.21
N TRP A 300 -3.32 -6.81 6.50
CA TRP A 300 -3.23 -8.03 7.32
C TRP A 300 -4.55 -8.83 7.36
N SER A 301 -5.70 -8.16 7.23
CA SER A 301 -7.04 -8.76 7.10
C SER A 301 -7.49 -8.91 5.65
N GLY A 302 -6.67 -8.50 4.68
CA GLY A 302 -7.01 -8.37 3.27
C GLY A 302 -6.53 -9.51 2.40
N ASP A 303 -6.60 -9.28 1.09
CA ASP A 303 -6.17 -10.22 0.08
C ASP A 303 -4.86 -9.78 -0.57
N PHE A 304 -3.77 -10.48 -0.24
CA PHE A 304 -2.46 -10.23 -0.85
C PHE A 304 -2.29 -10.93 -2.20
N ARG A 305 -3.20 -11.85 -2.56
CA ARG A 305 -3.04 -12.71 -3.74
C ARG A 305 -3.68 -12.17 -5.01
N GLY A 306 -4.45 -11.08 -4.92
CA GLY A 306 -5.09 -10.46 -6.07
C GLY A 306 -6.48 -10.99 -6.40
N LYS A 307 -7.13 -11.70 -5.50
CA LYS A 307 -8.50 -12.20 -5.70
C LYS A 307 -9.56 -11.10 -5.77
N GLU A 308 -9.21 -9.90 -5.35
CA GLU A 308 -10.02 -8.69 -5.50
C GLU A 308 -10.03 -8.14 -6.93
N MET A 309 -9.17 -8.65 -7.83
CA MET A 309 -9.00 -8.07 -9.17
C MET A 309 -10.29 -8.01 -10.00
N PRO A 310 -11.12 -9.06 -10.08
CA PRO A 310 -12.40 -8.95 -10.79
C PRO A 310 -13.34 -7.92 -10.16
N THR A 311 -13.31 -7.77 -8.83
CA THR A 311 -14.12 -6.76 -8.13
C THR A 311 -13.67 -5.34 -8.48
N ARG A 312 -12.35 -5.08 -8.60
CA ARG A 312 -11.82 -3.78 -9.03
C ARG A 312 -12.36 -3.40 -10.43
N GLY A 313 -12.25 -4.30 -11.38
CA GLY A 313 -12.77 -4.06 -12.73
C GLY A 313 -14.29 -3.87 -12.75
N TRP A 314 -15.01 -4.67 -11.98
CA TRP A 314 -16.47 -4.56 -11.87
C TRP A 314 -16.91 -3.25 -11.20
N LEU A 315 -16.22 -2.79 -10.16
CA LEU A 315 -16.53 -1.51 -9.50
C LEU A 315 -16.42 -0.35 -10.47
N LEU A 316 -15.41 -0.31 -11.35
CA LEU A 316 -15.31 0.71 -12.39
C LEU A 316 -16.57 0.76 -13.28
N LEU A 317 -17.10 -0.41 -13.67
CA LEU A 317 -18.35 -0.48 -14.44
C LEU A 317 -19.56 -0.01 -13.62
N LYS A 318 -19.58 -0.26 -12.31
CA LYS A 318 -20.62 0.27 -11.41
C LYS A 318 -20.53 1.79 -11.25
N HIS A 319 -19.33 2.37 -11.27
CA HIS A 319 -19.18 3.82 -11.36
C HIS A 319 -19.75 4.35 -12.68
N LEU A 320 -19.45 3.72 -13.83
CA LEU A 320 -20.02 4.12 -15.13
C LEU A 320 -21.56 4.00 -15.15
N GLU A 321 -22.11 2.95 -14.54
CA GLU A 321 -23.55 2.77 -14.38
C GLU A 321 -24.18 3.95 -13.59
N GLN A 322 -23.53 4.38 -12.52
CA GLN A 322 -23.98 5.50 -11.71
C GLN A 322 -23.89 6.83 -12.50
N TRP A 323 -22.79 7.05 -13.23
CA TRP A 323 -22.63 8.21 -14.09
C TRP A 323 -23.67 8.25 -15.21
N LYS A 324 -24.01 7.13 -15.82
CA LYS A 324 -25.08 7.00 -16.82
C LYS A 324 -26.44 7.39 -16.23
N LYS A 325 -26.74 6.96 -14.99
CA LYS A 325 -27.98 7.35 -14.28
C LYS A 325 -28.06 8.86 -14.06
N TRP A 326 -26.98 9.49 -13.62
CA TRP A 326 -26.92 10.93 -13.43
C TRP A 326 -27.08 11.68 -14.75
N ASN A 327 -26.39 11.26 -15.78
CA ASN A 327 -26.49 11.84 -17.12
C ASN A 327 -27.91 11.75 -17.69
N ASN A 328 -28.65 10.71 -17.34
CA ASN A 328 -30.05 10.51 -17.73
C ASN A 328 -31.07 11.26 -16.85
N GLY A 329 -30.62 12.15 -15.96
CA GLY A 329 -31.49 13.06 -15.21
C GLY A 329 -31.78 12.67 -13.76
N THR A 330 -31.15 11.62 -13.19
CA THR A 330 -31.31 11.33 -11.75
C THR A 330 -30.57 12.33 -10.86
N HIS A 331 -29.74 13.21 -11.42
CA HIS A 331 -29.10 14.34 -10.77
C HIS A 331 -29.11 15.54 -11.72
N THR A 332 -29.75 16.64 -11.31
CA THR A 332 -30.06 17.80 -12.20
C THR A 332 -28.79 18.43 -12.76
N ASP A 333 -27.76 18.64 -11.94
CA ASP A 333 -26.53 19.35 -12.33
C ASP A 333 -25.61 18.51 -13.22
N LEU A 334 -25.84 17.19 -13.29
CA LEU A 334 -25.05 16.24 -14.09
C LEU A 334 -25.81 15.74 -15.32
N ALA A 335 -27.11 16.11 -15.45
CA ALA A 335 -27.93 15.68 -16.56
C ALA A 335 -27.41 16.24 -17.89
N GLY A 336 -27.17 15.37 -18.87
CA GLY A 336 -26.68 15.73 -20.20
C GLY A 336 -25.20 16.18 -20.25
N LYS A 337 -24.46 16.12 -19.14
CA LYS A 337 -23.09 16.63 -19.07
C LYS A 337 -22.03 15.62 -19.56
N VAL A 338 -22.36 14.34 -19.63
CA VAL A 338 -21.41 13.26 -19.89
C VAL A 338 -21.58 12.66 -21.27
N ASP A 339 -20.52 12.61 -22.05
CA ASP A 339 -20.45 11.84 -23.28
C ASP A 339 -20.16 10.38 -22.96
N MET A 340 -21.21 9.57 -22.80
CA MET A 340 -21.12 8.15 -22.45
C MET A 340 -20.60 7.27 -23.60
N ASP A 341 -20.43 7.81 -24.79
CA ASP A 341 -19.83 7.11 -25.93
C ASP A 341 -18.31 7.32 -26.04
N ASN A 342 -17.77 8.24 -25.23
CA ASN A 342 -16.34 8.54 -25.21
C ASN A 342 -15.76 8.41 -23.78
N ILE A 343 -15.56 7.17 -23.35
CA ILE A 343 -15.03 6.83 -22.03
C ILE A 343 -13.60 6.32 -22.15
N VAL A 344 -12.72 6.79 -21.26
CA VAL A 344 -11.35 6.29 -21.09
C VAL A 344 -11.16 5.81 -19.66
N LEU A 345 -10.52 4.64 -19.47
CA LEU A 345 -10.15 4.13 -18.18
C LEU A 345 -8.63 4.21 -18.02
N VAL A 346 -8.18 4.76 -16.89
CA VAL A 346 -6.76 4.90 -16.55
C VAL A 346 -6.48 4.13 -15.28
N GLY A 347 -5.46 3.27 -15.27
CA GLY A 347 -5.13 2.49 -14.09
C GLY A 347 -3.63 2.36 -13.84
N HIS A 348 -3.24 2.41 -12.56
CA HIS A 348 -1.86 2.20 -12.13
C HIS A 348 -1.71 0.87 -11.42
N SER A 349 -0.63 0.12 -11.70
CA SER A 349 -0.31 -1.16 -11.04
C SER A 349 -1.49 -2.15 -11.13
N ARG A 350 -2.08 -2.62 -10.01
CA ARG A 350 -3.31 -3.43 -10.02
C ARG A 350 -4.50 -2.71 -10.64
N GLY A 351 -4.55 -1.38 -10.55
CA GLY A 351 -5.54 -0.59 -11.27
C GLY A 351 -5.39 -0.72 -12.78
N GLY A 352 -4.14 -0.85 -13.29
CA GLY A 352 -3.87 -1.08 -14.71
C GLY A 352 -4.42 -2.41 -15.23
N GLU A 353 -4.31 -3.50 -14.43
CA GLU A 353 -4.98 -4.77 -14.75
C GLU A 353 -6.51 -4.65 -14.60
N ALA A 354 -6.97 -3.90 -13.59
CA ALA A 354 -8.41 -3.71 -13.35
C ALA A 354 -9.13 -3.01 -14.50
N VAL A 355 -8.53 -1.99 -15.15
CA VAL A 355 -9.13 -1.33 -16.31
C VAL A 355 -9.23 -2.27 -17.52
N SER A 356 -8.28 -3.19 -17.67
CA SER A 356 -8.36 -4.23 -18.70
C SER A 356 -9.46 -5.24 -18.40
N ILE A 357 -9.62 -5.65 -17.13
CA ILE A 357 -10.72 -6.49 -16.67
C ILE A 357 -12.07 -5.79 -16.88
N ALA A 358 -12.17 -4.50 -16.55
CA ALA A 358 -13.38 -3.71 -16.75
C ALA A 358 -13.78 -3.66 -18.23
N ALA A 359 -12.81 -3.40 -19.12
CA ALA A 359 -13.06 -3.38 -20.56
C ALA A 359 -13.53 -4.75 -21.09
N ALA A 360 -12.96 -5.85 -20.59
CA ALA A 360 -13.41 -7.19 -20.96
C ALA A 360 -14.82 -7.51 -20.39
N PHE A 361 -15.08 -7.18 -19.11
CA PHE A 361 -16.39 -7.42 -18.48
C PHE A 361 -17.50 -6.58 -19.10
N ASN A 362 -17.17 -5.44 -19.69
CA ASN A 362 -18.11 -4.60 -20.42
C ASN A 362 -18.76 -5.32 -21.62
N GLU A 363 -18.07 -6.32 -22.17
CA GLU A 363 -18.52 -7.10 -23.33
C GLU A 363 -19.14 -8.46 -22.93
N LEU A 364 -19.17 -8.79 -21.63
CA LEU A 364 -19.66 -10.07 -21.14
C LEU A 364 -21.09 -9.96 -20.59
N GLU A 365 -21.86 -11.02 -20.76
CA GLU A 365 -23.21 -11.13 -20.18
C GLU A 365 -23.18 -11.62 -18.72
N ARG A 366 -22.08 -12.23 -18.28
CA ARG A 366 -21.98 -12.85 -16.96
C ARG A 366 -20.54 -12.81 -16.41
N PHE A 367 -20.46 -12.80 -15.09
CA PHE A 367 -19.17 -12.95 -14.41
C PHE A 367 -18.57 -14.34 -14.65
N PRO A 368 -17.31 -14.46 -15.16
CA PRO A 368 -16.73 -15.74 -15.53
C PRO A 368 -16.56 -16.74 -14.39
N ASP A 369 -16.41 -16.27 -13.15
CA ASP A 369 -16.22 -17.15 -11.98
C ASP A 369 -17.53 -17.48 -11.27
N ASN A 370 -18.63 -16.77 -11.59
CA ASN A 370 -19.95 -17.03 -11.04
C ASN A 370 -21.05 -16.57 -12.01
N ALA A 371 -21.55 -17.50 -12.80
CA ALA A 371 -22.59 -17.22 -13.81
C ALA A 371 -23.94 -16.73 -13.23
N GLN A 372 -24.12 -16.75 -11.91
CA GLN A 372 -25.30 -16.14 -11.26
C GLN A 372 -25.20 -14.61 -11.19
N GLU A 373 -23.99 -14.05 -11.36
CA GLU A 373 -23.80 -12.61 -11.50
C GLU A 373 -23.89 -12.25 -12.96
N THR A 374 -24.93 -11.51 -13.34
CA THR A 374 -25.17 -11.07 -14.72
C THR A 374 -24.66 -9.66 -14.93
N PHE A 375 -24.15 -9.40 -16.11
CA PHE A 375 -23.66 -8.12 -16.55
C PHE A 375 -24.57 -7.56 -17.65
N ASP A 376 -24.88 -6.28 -17.57
CA ASP A 376 -25.64 -5.54 -18.57
C ASP A 376 -25.01 -4.14 -18.72
N PHE A 377 -23.75 -4.14 -19.15
CA PHE A 377 -22.96 -2.91 -19.19
C PHE A 377 -22.99 -2.27 -20.59
N GLY A 378 -22.12 -2.62 -21.49
CA GLY A 378 -22.10 -2.11 -22.88
C GLY A 378 -21.79 -0.64 -23.00
N PHE A 379 -20.85 -0.11 -22.18
CA PHE A 379 -20.41 1.29 -22.22
C PHE A 379 -19.48 1.58 -23.39
N GLY A 380 -19.49 2.82 -23.89
CA GLY A 380 -18.62 3.29 -24.98
C GLY A 380 -17.15 3.52 -24.55
N ILE A 381 -16.49 2.48 -24.03
CA ILE A 381 -15.06 2.54 -23.64
C ILE A 381 -14.21 2.58 -24.89
N LYS A 382 -13.60 3.73 -25.19
CA LYS A 382 -12.76 3.97 -26.39
C LYS A 382 -11.29 3.65 -26.18
N GLY A 383 -10.83 3.67 -24.93
CA GLY A 383 -9.44 3.41 -24.64
C GLY A 383 -9.16 3.10 -23.18
N ILE A 384 -8.06 2.40 -22.96
CA ILE A 384 -7.50 2.17 -21.64
C ILE A 384 -6.04 2.60 -21.62
N ILE A 385 -5.64 3.22 -20.53
CA ILE A 385 -4.27 3.63 -20.27
C ILE A 385 -3.81 2.92 -19.01
N THR A 386 -2.72 2.16 -19.13
CA THR A 386 -2.16 1.41 -18.00
C THR A 386 -0.77 1.92 -17.66
N VAL A 387 -0.57 2.28 -16.39
CA VAL A 387 0.71 2.75 -15.89
C VAL A 387 1.32 1.67 -15.02
N ALA A 388 2.44 1.08 -15.47
CA ALA A 388 3.11 -0.03 -14.78
C ALA A 388 2.11 -1.11 -14.29
N PRO A 389 1.28 -1.68 -15.16
CA PRO A 389 0.22 -2.60 -14.77
C PRO A 389 0.80 -3.88 -14.16
N THR A 390 0.03 -4.51 -13.26
CA THR A 390 0.24 -5.94 -12.97
C THR A 390 -0.35 -6.77 -14.11
N ASP A 391 0.12 -8.01 -14.21
CA ASP A 391 -0.36 -8.96 -15.19
C ASP A 391 -0.74 -10.27 -14.50
N TYR A 392 -1.81 -10.90 -14.99
CA TYR A 392 -2.26 -12.23 -14.60
C TYR A 392 -2.59 -12.43 -13.10
N ARG A 393 -2.92 -11.38 -12.36
CA ARG A 393 -3.37 -11.52 -10.98
C ARG A 393 -4.79 -12.07 -10.86
N TYR A 394 -5.60 -11.82 -11.88
CA TYR A 394 -6.92 -12.43 -12.01
C TYR A 394 -6.84 -13.93 -12.34
N GLU A 395 -5.65 -14.43 -12.74
CA GLU A 395 -5.44 -15.82 -13.13
C GLU A 395 -6.32 -16.27 -14.31
N ARG A 396 -6.72 -15.33 -15.17
CA ARG A 396 -7.48 -15.54 -16.39
C ARG A 396 -6.89 -14.71 -17.51
N GLU A 397 -6.95 -15.24 -18.72
CA GLU A 397 -6.61 -14.49 -19.92
C GLU A 397 -7.65 -13.40 -20.17
N ILE A 398 -7.19 -12.17 -20.38
CA ILE A 398 -8.01 -11.01 -20.72
C ILE A 398 -7.79 -10.70 -22.18
N THR A 399 -8.80 -10.91 -23.00
CA THR A 399 -8.76 -10.57 -24.43
C THR A 399 -9.50 -9.26 -24.65
N LEU A 400 -8.78 -8.23 -25.10
CA LEU A 400 -9.32 -6.93 -25.45
C LEU A 400 -9.63 -6.89 -26.94
N LYS A 401 -10.81 -6.36 -27.32
CA LYS A 401 -11.24 -6.24 -28.72
C LYS A 401 -11.56 -4.79 -29.04
N ASN A 402 -11.04 -4.30 -30.16
CA ASN A 402 -11.38 -2.98 -30.72
C ASN A 402 -11.29 -1.81 -29.72
N ILE A 403 -10.28 -1.83 -28.86
CA ILE A 403 -10.04 -0.79 -27.87
C ILE A 403 -8.63 -0.22 -28.03
N ASN A 404 -8.47 1.08 -27.91
CA ASN A 404 -7.15 1.70 -27.88
C ASN A 404 -6.45 1.36 -26.56
N TYR A 405 -5.24 0.86 -26.63
CA TYR A 405 -4.44 0.44 -25.47
C TYR A 405 -3.12 1.19 -25.44
N LEU A 406 -2.84 1.85 -24.33
CA LEU A 406 -1.57 2.49 -24.01
C LEU A 406 -1.02 1.94 -22.70
N SER A 407 0.25 1.46 -22.72
CA SER A 407 0.95 0.94 -21.55
C SER A 407 2.37 1.49 -21.46
#